data_f02e8ef82a84df36ab5ae0a9c07d7112
#
_entry.id   f02e8ef82a84df36ab5ae0a9c07d7112
#
_cell.length_a   1.000
_cell.length_b   1.000
_cell.length_c   1.000
_cell.angle_alpha   90.00
_cell.angle_beta   90.00
_cell.angle_gamma   90.00
#
_symmetry.space_group_name_H-M   'P 1'
#
loop_
_entity.id
_entity.type
_entity.pdbx_description
1 polymer ?
#
loop_
_entity_poly.entity_id
_entity_poly.type
_entity_poly.pdbx_seq_one_letter_code
_entity_poly.pdbx_strand_id
1 'polypeptide(L)'
;CTGAATLLLSLDRLGFAQTGQDGVGSAAVAPLPGYRTWDDLYRQKWTWDRVVHSTHNRANCMSACAWNVYVKDGIVWREEQAQAYDEGGRGGAPDFFPRGCQKGACYSKLMVTPQRLRYPLERVGERGSGQWKRISWDDALDKIADAIITAATQHGPETVVATPGPNFDHGPDSAAEFRFLRILGATTLDTFSGIGDMPIGMIQTYGMFMNDGTADDFFNSDYIVLWSANPVYTRIPDMHFLTEARYRGARLVVVGPDYNATAVHAERWLNPTIQSDAALALAMAQVMIAERRGKEAYIKEQTDLPFLVRTDTG
;
A
#
# COMPACT_ATOMS: atom_id res chain seq x y z
N CYS A 1 35.12 -20.33 -13.90
CA CYS A 1 36.11 -20.41 -12.78
C CYS A 1 36.41 -19.06 -12.12
N THR A 2 35.97 -17.92 -12.67
CA THR A 2 36.26 -16.59 -12.10
C THR A 2 35.25 -16.14 -11.04
N GLY A 3 34.04 -16.67 -11.03
CA GLY A 3 33.00 -16.31 -10.06
C GLY A 3 33.24 -16.84 -8.63
N ALA A 4 33.83 -18.01 -8.50
CA ALA A 4 34.10 -18.62 -7.20
C ALA A 4 35.22 -17.90 -6.43
N ALA A 5 36.24 -17.42 -7.16
CA ALA A 5 37.35 -16.66 -6.58
C ALA A 5 36.90 -15.28 -6.05
N THR A 6 35.98 -14.63 -6.77
CA THR A 6 35.43 -13.32 -6.35
C THR A 6 34.55 -13.45 -5.11
N LEU A 7 33.82 -14.56 -4.99
CA LEU A 7 32.97 -14.82 -3.83
C LEU A 7 33.83 -15.12 -2.59
N LEU A 8 34.91 -15.87 -2.74
CA LEU A 8 35.85 -16.17 -1.66
C LEU A 8 36.56 -14.92 -1.15
N LEU A 9 36.98 -14.02 -2.04
CA LEU A 9 37.61 -12.74 -1.65
C LEU A 9 36.64 -11.81 -0.92
N SER A 10 35.33 -11.88 -1.25
CA SER A 10 34.30 -11.11 -0.55
C SER A 10 34.00 -11.67 0.83
N LEU A 11 34.09 -12.97 1.02
CA LEU A 11 33.92 -13.63 2.32
C LEU A 11 35.07 -13.35 3.27
N ASP A 12 36.30 -13.27 2.78
CA ASP A 12 37.48 -12.87 3.59
C ASP A 12 37.33 -11.42 4.15
N ARG A 13 36.79 -10.51 3.36
CA ARG A 13 36.51 -9.14 3.83
C ARG A 13 35.40 -9.04 4.89
N LEU A 14 34.57 -10.06 4.98
CA LEU A 14 33.51 -10.16 5.99
C LEU A 14 33.99 -10.85 7.29
N GLY A 15 35.28 -11.14 7.42
CA GLY A 15 35.88 -11.73 8.62
C GLY A 15 35.60 -13.23 8.76
N PHE A 16 35.28 -13.91 7.67
CA PHE A 16 35.29 -15.36 7.58
C PHE A 16 36.69 -15.80 7.14
N ALA A 17 37.72 -15.61 8.02
CA ALA A 17 39.06 -15.98 7.72
C ALA A 17 39.19 -17.49 7.50
N GLN A 18 39.61 -17.88 6.30
CA GLN A 18 40.26 -19.17 6.16
C GLN A 18 41.55 -19.10 6.99
N THR A 19 41.67 -19.92 7.98
CA THR A 19 42.94 -20.15 8.66
C THR A 19 43.86 -20.84 7.67
N GLY A 20 44.69 -20.02 6.98
CA GLY A 20 45.88 -20.51 6.30
C GLY A 20 46.79 -21.16 7.31
N GLN A 21 47.33 -22.30 6.93
CA GLN A 21 48.35 -23.02 7.64
C GLN A 21 49.51 -22.11 8.03
N ASP A 22 49.53 -21.64 9.27
CA ASP A 22 50.78 -21.35 9.97
C ASP A 22 50.49 -21.40 11.48
N GLY A 23 51.20 -22.24 12.15
CA GLY A 23 51.00 -22.71 13.49
C GLY A 23 50.94 -21.64 14.56
N VAL A 24 49.75 -21.35 15.02
CA VAL A 24 49.47 -20.78 16.33
C VAL A 24 48.28 -21.57 16.90
N GLY A 25 48.44 -22.04 18.12
CA GLY A 25 47.63 -23.01 18.84
C GLY A 25 46.15 -23.06 18.51
N SER A 26 45.66 -24.28 18.31
CA SER A 26 44.28 -24.67 18.15
C SER A 26 43.42 -24.13 19.30
N ALA A 27 42.95 -22.92 19.17
CA ALA A 27 41.72 -22.56 19.85
C ALA A 27 40.61 -23.41 19.19
N ALA A 28 39.98 -24.29 19.98
CA ALA A 28 38.89 -25.13 19.53
C ALA A 28 37.84 -24.23 18.85
N VAL A 29 37.74 -24.32 17.53
CA VAL A 29 36.67 -23.65 16.79
C VAL A 29 35.37 -24.24 17.33
N ALA A 30 34.61 -23.40 18.02
CA ALA A 30 33.29 -23.82 18.49
C ALA A 30 32.52 -24.40 17.28
N PRO A 31 31.88 -25.58 17.45
CA PRO A 31 31.14 -26.17 16.36
C PRO A 31 30.15 -25.11 15.81
N LEU A 32 30.19 -24.90 14.51
CA LEU A 32 29.26 -24.00 13.85
C LEU A 32 27.85 -24.47 14.24
N PRO A 33 27.04 -23.63 14.87
CA PRO A 33 25.70 -24.02 15.27
C PRO A 33 24.93 -24.41 14.03
N GLY A 34 24.06 -25.41 14.17
CA GLY A 34 23.29 -26.03 13.10
C GLY A 34 22.66 -25.02 12.18
N TYR A 35 23.33 -24.74 11.09
CA TYR A 35 22.97 -23.81 10.05
C TYR A 35 21.98 -24.50 9.10
N ARG A 36 20.77 -23.96 9.04
CA ARG A 36 19.72 -24.46 8.13
C ARG A 36 19.62 -23.59 6.88
N THR A 37 19.80 -22.30 7.05
CA THR A 37 19.70 -21.29 6.00
C THR A 37 20.76 -20.22 6.21
N TRP A 38 21.09 -19.48 5.16
CA TRP A 38 22.10 -18.42 5.21
C TRP A 38 21.77 -17.30 6.23
N ASP A 39 20.50 -17.08 6.54
CA ASP A 39 20.07 -16.07 7.50
C ASP A 39 20.27 -16.52 8.97
N ASP A 40 20.43 -17.82 9.25
CA ASP A 40 20.77 -18.27 10.60
C ASP A 40 22.10 -17.68 11.09
N LEU A 41 23.07 -17.47 10.19
CA LEU A 41 24.33 -16.81 10.50
C LEU A 41 24.13 -15.37 10.96
N TYR A 42 23.23 -14.65 10.33
CA TYR A 42 22.90 -13.27 10.71
C TYR A 42 22.16 -13.22 12.04
N ARG A 43 21.20 -14.10 12.25
CA ARG A 43 20.41 -14.17 13.48
C ARG A 43 21.26 -14.47 14.71
N GLN A 44 22.32 -15.24 14.56
CA GLN A 44 23.24 -15.53 15.66
C GLN A 44 24.22 -14.39 15.96
N LYS A 45 24.63 -13.66 14.94
CA LYS A 45 25.59 -12.56 15.06
C LYS A 45 24.97 -11.26 15.54
N TRP A 46 23.68 -11.08 15.32
CA TRP A 46 22.97 -9.84 15.58
C TRP A 46 22.03 -9.99 16.78
N THR A 47 22.29 -9.23 17.80
CA THR A 47 21.41 -9.13 18.97
C THR A 47 20.48 -7.94 18.81
N TRP A 48 19.22 -8.13 19.16
CA TRP A 48 18.18 -7.13 19.08
C TRP A 48 17.61 -6.87 20.46
N ASP A 49 17.24 -5.63 20.75
CA ASP A 49 16.57 -5.28 21.99
C ASP A 49 15.14 -5.83 21.98
N ARG A 50 14.52 -5.77 20.82
CA ARG A 50 13.17 -6.29 20.59
C ARG A 50 12.90 -6.52 19.12
N VAL A 51 11.95 -7.41 18.86
CA VAL A 51 11.31 -7.60 17.56
C VAL A 51 9.83 -7.30 17.75
N VAL A 52 9.29 -6.42 16.95
CA VAL A 52 7.88 -6.04 16.99
C VAL A 52 7.22 -6.34 15.67
N HIS A 53 5.94 -6.72 15.71
CA HIS A 53 5.14 -6.87 14.51
C HIS A 53 4.61 -5.51 14.08
N SER A 54 4.69 -5.23 12.79
CA SER A 54 4.22 -3.99 12.21
C SER A 54 3.67 -4.21 10.82
N THR A 55 3.04 -3.20 10.27
CA THR A 55 2.55 -3.18 8.89
C THR A 55 2.91 -1.85 8.24
N HIS A 56 3.08 -1.87 6.92
CA HIS A 56 3.25 -0.66 6.10
C HIS A 56 1.94 -0.23 5.44
N ASN A 57 0.82 -0.52 6.08
CA ASN A 57 -0.46 -0.09 5.57
C ASN A 57 -0.43 1.40 5.25
N ARG A 58 -0.91 1.76 4.05
CA ARG A 58 -1.10 3.14 3.60
C ARG A 58 0.15 3.97 3.27
N ALA A 59 1.26 3.33 3.07
CA ALA A 59 2.41 3.99 2.43
C ALA A 59 2.26 3.97 0.89
N ASN A 60 1.16 4.49 0.34
CA ASN A 60 0.73 4.36 -1.06
C ASN A 60 0.55 2.90 -1.52
N CYS A 61 0.23 2.01 -0.61
CA CYS A 61 -0.05 0.61 -0.89
C CYS A 61 -1.09 0.09 0.10
N MET A 62 -2.10 -0.59 -0.40
CA MET A 62 -3.22 -1.12 0.39
C MET A 62 -3.04 -2.59 0.78
N SER A 63 -1.91 -3.22 0.44
CA SER A 63 -1.70 -4.66 0.69
C SER A 63 -1.44 -5.02 2.14
N ALA A 64 -1.24 -4.04 3.03
CA ALA A 64 -1.12 -4.22 4.48
C ALA A 64 -0.16 -5.36 4.89
N CYS A 65 1.01 -5.44 4.25
CA CYS A 65 2.00 -6.49 4.50
C CYS A 65 2.43 -6.51 5.96
N ALA A 66 2.56 -7.70 6.52
CA ALA A 66 3.03 -7.89 7.88
C ALA A 66 4.55 -8.06 7.94
N TRP A 67 5.18 -7.40 8.87
CA TRP A 67 6.62 -7.34 9.03
C TRP A 67 7.06 -7.61 10.45
N ASN A 68 8.15 -8.34 10.61
CA ASN A 68 8.96 -8.38 11.82
C ASN A 68 9.96 -7.24 11.76
N VAL A 69 9.85 -6.31 12.69
CA VAL A 69 10.68 -5.12 12.76
C VAL A 69 11.67 -5.27 13.90
N TYR A 70 12.95 -5.27 13.56
CA TYR A 70 14.08 -5.49 14.45
C TYR A 70 14.61 -4.17 14.96
N VAL A 71 14.57 -3.96 16.27
CA VAL A 71 14.96 -2.72 16.93
C VAL A 71 16.18 -2.94 17.81
N LYS A 72 17.15 -2.06 17.69
CA LYS A 72 18.34 -1.99 18.54
C LYS A 72 18.65 -0.53 18.88
N ASP A 73 18.90 -0.24 20.15
CA ASP A 73 19.19 1.11 20.66
C ASP A 73 18.10 2.14 20.22
N GLY A 74 16.83 1.71 20.18
CA GLY A 74 15.71 2.54 19.75
C GLY A 74 15.62 2.79 18.23
N ILE A 75 16.51 2.21 17.43
CA ILE A 75 16.58 2.39 15.99
C ILE A 75 16.08 1.11 15.31
N VAL A 76 15.24 1.28 14.28
CA VAL A 76 14.85 0.17 13.38
C VAL A 76 16.01 -0.11 12.44
N TRP A 77 16.56 -1.30 12.56
CA TRP A 77 17.70 -1.74 11.75
C TRP A 77 17.31 -2.60 10.56
N ARG A 78 16.26 -3.39 10.71
CA ARG A 78 15.87 -4.40 9.75
C ARG A 78 14.38 -4.64 9.77
N GLU A 79 13.85 -5.01 8.64
CA GLU A 79 12.48 -5.46 8.44
C GLU A 79 12.51 -6.77 7.66
N GLU A 80 11.81 -7.78 8.17
CA GLU A 80 11.61 -9.06 7.49
C GLU A 80 10.13 -9.35 7.40
N GLN A 81 9.71 -10.03 6.36
CA GLN A 81 8.34 -10.49 6.25
C GLN A 81 8.01 -11.42 7.43
N ALA A 82 6.89 -11.16 8.08
CA ALA A 82 6.42 -12.04 9.14
C ALA A 82 5.91 -13.34 8.51
N GLN A 83 6.47 -14.47 8.97
CA GLN A 83 6.12 -15.82 8.50
C GLN A 83 5.22 -16.57 9.49
N ALA A 84 4.74 -15.90 10.54
CA ALA A 84 4.02 -16.51 11.63
C ALA A 84 2.50 -16.59 11.44
N TYR A 85 2.02 -16.38 10.22
CA TYR A 85 0.61 -16.54 9.93
C TYR A 85 0.29 -18.00 9.66
N ASP A 86 -0.81 -18.45 10.22
CA ASP A 86 -1.37 -19.75 9.93
C ASP A 86 -1.67 -19.79 8.42
N GLU A 87 -0.88 -20.57 7.71
CA GLU A 87 -0.98 -20.82 6.28
C GLU A 87 -2.22 -21.65 5.95
N GLY A 88 -3.27 -21.54 6.74
CA GLY A 88 -4.48 -22.30 6.59
C GLY A 88 -5.00 -22.18 5.15
N GLY A 89 -4.52 -23.09 4.31
CA GLY A 89 -4.82 -23.20 2.89
C GLY A 89 -6.31 -23.20 2.64
N ARG A 90 -6.89 -22.04 2.50
CA ARG A 90 -8.30 -21.86 2.21
C ARG A 90 -8.55 -22.22 0.77
N GLY A 91 -9.06 -23.43 0.55
CA GLY A 91 -9.62 -23.81 -0.75
C GLY A 91 -8.60 -23.91 -1.90
N GLY A 92 -7.32 -24.17 -1.62
CA GLY A 92 -6.29 -24.31 -2.65
C GLY A 92 -5.81 -22.96 -3.24
N ALA A 93 -6.18 -21.85 -2.65
CA ALA A 93 -5.62 -20.55 -3.00
C ALA A 93 -4.14 -20.48 -2.63
N PRO A 94 -3.30 -19.76 -3.40
CA PRO A 94 -1.91 -19.54 -3.06
C PRO A 94 -1.77 -18.88 -1.70
N ASP A 95 -0.67 -19.18 -1.01
CA ASP A 95 -0.35 -18.57 0.27
C ASP A 95 -0.24 -17.04 0.15
N PHE A 96 -0.93 -16.34 1.03
CA PHE A 96 -0.88 -14.89 1.13
C PHE A 96 0.42 -14.41 1.78
N PHE A 97 0.97 -15.19 2.69
CA PHE A 97 2.19 -14.87 3.42
C PHE A 97 3.28 -15.91 3.16
N PRO A 98 4.54 -15.49 3.14
CA PRO A 98 5.09 -14.14 3.25
C PRO A 98 5.17 -13.44 1.88
N ARG A 99 4.45 -12.37 1.68
CA ARG A 99 4.34 -11.66 0.38
C ARG A 99 4.53 -10.15 0.51
N GLY A 100 5.63 -9.71 1.06
CA GLY A 100 5.99 -8.30 1.03
C GLY A 100 6.72 -7.93 -0.27
N CYS A 101 6.98 -6.65 -0.44
CA CYS A 101 7.81 -6.15 -1.53
C CYS A 101 9.08 -5.50 -1.00
N GLN A 102 10.02 -5.22 -1.90
CA GLN A 102 11.28 -4.57 -1.55
C GLN A 102 11.10 -3.17 -0.95
N LYS A 103 10.02 -2.45 -1.23
CA LYS A 103 9.73 -1.16 -0.59
C LYS A 103 9.52 -1.35 0.92
N GLY A 104 8.72 -2.36 1.29
CA GLY A 104 8.50 -2.71 2.67
C GLY A 104 9.76 -3.17 3.37
N ALA A 105 10.56 -4.01 2.72
CA ALA A 105 11.80 -4.55 3.27
C ALA A 105 12.88 -3.50 3.55
N CYS A 106 12.72 -2.27 3.08
CA CYS A 106 13.64 -1.16 3.32
C CYS A 106 12.97 0.12 3.81
N TYR A 107 11.72 0.02 4.27
CA TYR A 107 10.93 1.19 4.68
C TYR A 107 11.54 1.93 5.87
N SER A 108 12.18 1.21 6.78
CA SER A 108 12.93 1.78 7.91
C SER A 108 13.99 2.80 7.50
N LYS A 109 14.56 2.65 6.31
CA LYS A 109 15.56 3.61 5.79
C LYS A 109 14.99 5.01 5.59
N LEU A 110 13.69 5.14 5.36
CA LEU A 110 13.03 6.45 5.29
C LEU A 110 13.10 7.22 6.59
N MET A 111 13.20 6.53 7.74
CA MET A 111 13.27 7.17 9.05
C MET A 111 14.61 7.90 9.27
N VAL A 112 15.67 7.43 8.64
CA VAL A 112 17.05 7.90 8.86
C VAL A 112 17.71 8.48 7.61
N THR A 113 17.01 8.53 6.47
CA THR A 113 17.55 9.09 5.24
C THR A 113 17.89 10.59 5.41
N PRO A 114 18.98 11.07 4.79
CA PRO A 114 19.31 12.49 4.80
C PRO A 114 18.24 13.41 4.23
N GLN A 115 17.41 12.90 3.32
CA GLN A 115 16.33 13.65 2.67
C GLN A 115 15.09 13.83 3.56
N ARG A 116 15.01 13.09 4.68
CA ARG A 116 13.89 13.23 5.60
C ARG A 116 13.88 14.60 6.26
N LEU A 117 12.76 15.29 6.22
CA LEU A 117 12.55 16.51 6.99
C LEU A 117 12.53 16.18 8.48
N ARG A 118 13.43 16.78 9.25
CA ARG A 118 13.56 16.57 10.70
C ARG A 118 13.06 17.74 11.52
N TYR A 119 12.89 18.87 10.89
CA TYR A 119 12.55 20.13 11.53
C TYR A 119 11.61 20.91 10.65
N PRO A 120 10.79 21.81 11.22
CA PRO A 120 9.98 22.73 10.45
C PRO A 120 10.83 23.63 9.55
N LEU A 121 10.35 23.86 8.35
CA LEU A 121 10.99 24.75 7.39
C LEU A 121 10.04 25.86 7.00
N GLU A 122 10.53 27.08 7.08
CA GLU A 122 9.85 28.28 6.59
C GLU A 122 10.40 28.67 5.22
N ARG A 123 9.52 28.94 4.27
CA ARG A 123 9.94 29.44 2.99
C ARG A 123 10.39 30.91 3.11
N VAL A 124 11.60 31.21 2.67
CA VAL A 124 12.19 32.57 2.73
C VAL A 124 12.31 33.23 1.35
N GLY A 125 12.16 32.49 0.29
CA GLY A 125 12.18 33.01 -1.08
C GLY A 125 10.77 33.02 -1.70
N GLU A 126 10.71 33.42 -2.96
CA GLU A 126 9.49 33.37 -3.74
C GLU A 126 8.97 31.92 -3.87
N ARG A 127 7.67 31.78 -4.14
CA ARG A 127 7.05 30.48 -4.36
C ARG A 127 7.71 29.78 -5.54
N GLY A 128 8.19 28.54 -5.31
CA GLY A 128 8.91 27.76 -6.31
C GLY A 128 10.43 27.95 -6.32
N SER A 129 10.99 28.92 -5.55
CA SER A 129 12.44 29.17 -5.50
C SER A 129 13.25 28.07 -4.79
N GLY A 130 12.60 27.21 -4.01
CA GLY A 130 13.28 26.17 -3.22
C GLY A 130 14.08 26.69 -2.03
N GLN A 131 13.92 27.97 -1.67
CA GLN A 131 14.66 28.58 -0.56
C GLN A 131 13.92 28.41 0.77
N TRP A 132 14.54 27.69 1.68
CA TRP A 132 13.93 27.33 2.96
C TRP A 132 14.89 27.65 4.11
N LYS A 133 14.32 28.08 5.24
CA LYS A 133 15.02 28.31 6.51
C LYS A 133 14.44 27.37 7.56
N ARG A 134 15.31 26.72 8.32
CA ARG A 134 14.90 25.99 9.51
C ARG A 134 14.40 26.94 10.59
N ILE A 135 13.25 26.62 11.19
CA ILE A 135 12.67 27.32 12.33
C ILE A 135 12.44 26.33 13.50
N SER A 136 12.14 26.85 14.68
CA SER A 136 11.73 26.02 15.81
C SER A 136 10.31 25.49 15.62
N TRP A 137 9.93 24.48 16.41
CA TRP A 137 8.54 24.01 16.44
C TRP A 137 7.62 25.07 17.02
N ASP A 138 8.05 25.80 18.04
CA ASP A 138 7.24 26.86 18.65
C ASP A 138 6.97 27.97 17.62
N ASP A 139 7.99 28.46 16.92
CA ASP A 139 7.79 29.45 15.86
C ASP A 139 6.86 28.96 14.75
N ALA A 140 6.93 27.68 14.39
CA ALA A 140 6.07 27.11 13.36
C ALA A 140 4.62 27.03 13.82
N LEU A 141 4.40 26.57 15.05
CA LEU A 141 3.06 26.43 15.62
C LEU A 141 2.41 27.80 15.84
N ASP A 142 3.14 28.78 16.36
CA ASP A 142 2.64 30.16 16.54
C ASP A 142 2.21 30.76 15.22
N LYS A 143 3.03 30.68 14.18
CA LYS A 143 2.69 31.18 12.84
C LYS A 143 1.46 30.51 12.23
N ILE A 144 1.34 29.19 12.40
CA ILE A 144 0.18 28.44 11.91
C ILE A 144 -1.07 28.84 12.69
N ALA A 145 -0.96 28.93 14.02
CA ALA A 145 -2.09 29.34 14.87
C ALA A 145 -2.56 30.76 14.52
N ASP A 146 -1.63 31.71 14.39
CA ASP A 146 -1.94 33.10 14.02
C ASP A 146 -2.64 33.17 12.66
N ALA A 147 -2.18 32.40 11.68
CA ALA A 147 -2.79 32.37 10.36
C ALA A 147 -4.22 31.81 10.42
N ILE A 148 -4.45 30.73 11.16
CA ILE A 148 -5.78 30.12 11.34
C ILE A 148 -6.71 31.08 12.08
N ILE A 149 -6.26 31.67 13.20
CA ILE A 149 -7.04 32.61 14.00
C ILE A 149 -7.40 33.85 13.17
N THR A 150 -6.43 34.38 12.43
CA THR A 150 -6.64 35.53 11.57
C THR A 150 -7.69 35.25 10.47
N ALA A 151 -7.57 34.11 9.77
CA ALA A 151 -8.54 33.71 8.76
C ALA A 151 -9.94 33.54 9.38
N ALA A 152 -10.03 32.80 10.48
CA ALA A 152 -11.30 32.52 11.14
C ALA A 152 -11.99 33.78 11.70
N THR A 153 -11.20 34.74 12.24
CA THR A 153 -11.77 35.96 12.82
C THR A 153 -12.12 37.03 11.78
N GLN A 154 -11.35 37.12 10.72
CA GLN A 154 -11.57 38.15 9.67
C GLN A 154 -12.57 37.71 8.60
N HIS A 155 -12.62 36.42 8.28
CA HIS A 155 -13.35 35.91 7.13
C HIS A 155 -14.34 34.78 7.48
N GLY A 156 -14.36 34.31 8.72
CA GLY A 156 -15.16 33.16 9.17
C GLY A 156 -14.33 31.87 9.19
N PRO A 157 -14.62 30.98 10.16
CA PRO A 157 -13.88 29.72 10.31
C PRO A 157 -13.99 28.79 9.11
N GLU A 158 -15.05 28.88 8.33
CA GLU A 158 -15.28 28.13 7.10
C GLU A 158 -14.28 28.46 6.00
N THR A 159 -13.56 29.56 6.09
CA THR A 159 -12.48 29.93 5.13
C THR A 159 -11.20 29.13 5.39
N VAL A 160 -11.08 28.50 6.54
CA VAL A 160 -10.04 27.51 6.80
C VAL A 160 -10.46 26.19 6.15
N VAL A 161 -9.81 25.84 5.07
CA VAL A 161 -10.15 24.64 4.28
C VAL A 161 -9.11 23.56 4.51
N ALA A 162 -9.55 22.39 4.92
CA ALA A 162 -8.72 21.20 5.05
C ALA A 162 -9.01 20.20 3.93
N THR A 163 -7.93 19.69 3.34
CA THR A 163 -7.98 18.60 2.37
C THR A 163 -7.28 17.39 2.99
N PRO A 164 -8.00 16.57 3.78
CA PRO A 164 -7.41 15.36 4.32
C PRO A 164 -6.92 14.47 3.18
N GLY A 165 -5.71 13.94 3.30
CA GLY A 165 -5.16 13.03 2.31
C GLY A 165 -5.96 11.73 2.23
N PRO A 166 -5.79 10.93 1.17
CA PRO A 166 -6.47 9.65 1.02
C PRO A 166 -6.07 8.62 2.08
N ASN A 167 -5.08 8.92 2.89
CA ASN A 167 -4.55 8.07 3.95
C ASN A 167 -5.07 8.48 5.33
N PHE A 168 -6.34 8.73 5.46
CA PHE A 168 -6.96 9.24 6.69
C PHE A 168 -7.05 8.22 7.85
N ASP A 169 -6.64 7.00 7.65
CA ASP A 169 -6.70 5.98 8.70
C ASP A 169 -5.40 5.88 9.50
N HIS A 170 -4.81 6.99 9.84
CA HIS A 170 -3.64 7.02 10.71
C HIS A 170 -3.99 6.87 12.21
N GLY A 171 -5.22 6.45 12.51
CA GLY A 171 -5.66 6.22 13.87
C GLY A 171 -5.83 7.52 14.66
N PRO A 172 -5.16 7.67 15.83
CA PRO A 172 -5.33 8.82 16.70
C PRO A 172 -5.04 10.17 16.04
N ASP A 173 -4.09 10.21 15.12
CA ASP A 173 -3.66 11.45 14.45
C ASP A 173 -4.79 12.01 13.59
N SER A 174 -5.42 11.17 12.79
CA SER A 174 -6.57 11.59 11.97
C SER A 174 -7.77 11.97 12.82
N ALA A 175 -8.02 11.23 13.91
CA ALA A 175 -9.11 11.56 14.82
C ALA A 175 -8.89 12.94 15.47
N ALA A 176 -7.66 13.28 15.83
CA ALA A 176 -7.31 14.59 16.38
C ALA A 176 -7.49 15.70 15.35
N GLU A 177 -7.06 15.49 14.10
CA GLU A 177 -7.23 16.43 12.99
C GLU A 177 -8.71 16.72 12.73
N PHE A 178 -9.53 15.71 12.53
CA PHE A 178 -10.96 15.90 12.29
C PHE A 178 -11.68 16.56 13.47
N ARG A 179 -11.30 16.21 14.71
CA ARG A 179 -11.85 16.83 15.88
C ARG A 179 -11.52 18.33 15.94
N PHE A 180 -10.26 18.69 15.70
CA PHE A 180 -9.81 20.07 15.67
C PHE A 180 -10.58 20.89 14.63
N LEU A 181 -10.65 20.40 13.39
CA LEU A 181 -11.34 21.07 12.30
C LEU A 181 -12.82 21.27 12.55
N ARG A 182 -13.49 20.27 13.14
CA ARG A 182 -14.91 20.39 13.50
C ARG A 182 -15.16 21.39 14.63
N ILE A 183 -14.30 21.41 15.64
CA ILE A 183 -14.42 22.38 16.77
C ILE A 183 -14.18 23.81 16.23
N LEU A 184 -13.24 23.98 15.33
CA LEU A 184 -12.96 25.27 14.70
C LEU A 184 -14.11 25.75 13.81
N GLY A 185 -14.92 24.85 13.26
CA GLY A 185 -15.91 25.17 12.22
C GLY A 185 -15.32 25.29 10.83
N ALA A 186 -14.16 24.66 10.59
CA ALA A 186 -13.47 24.69 9.30
C ALA A 186 -14.22 23.88 8.24
N THR A 187 -14.04 24.26 6.97
CA THR A 187 -14.50 23.46 5.84
C THR A 187 -13.58 22.27 5.63
N THR A 188 -14.12 21.09 5.77
CA THR A 188 -13.39 19.84 5.50
C THR A 188 -13.89 19.28 4.19
N LEU A 189 -12.98 19.15 3.22
CA LEU A 189 -13.29 18.47 1.98
C LEU A 189 -13.36 16.96 2.24
N ASP A 190 -14.12 16.27 1.39
CA ASP A 190 -14.12 14.83 1.36
C ASP A 190 -12.71 14.29 1.09
N THR A 191 -12.36 13.21 1.75
CA THR A 191 -11.03 12.58 1.71
C THR A 191 -10.56 12.27 0.29
N PHE A 192 -11.49 11.90 -0.59
CA PHE A 192 -11.18 11.54 -1.98
C PHE A 192 -11.54 12.63 -2.99
N SER A 193 -12.09 13.76 -2.55
CA SER A 193 -12.56 14.84 -3.43
C SER A 193 -11.48 15.38 -4.35
N GLY A 194 -10.21 15.38 -3.89
CA GLY A 194 -9.09 15.88 -4.68
C GLY A 194 -8.72 14.99 -5.88
N ILE A 195 -9.08 13.73 -5.86
CA ILE A 195 -8.77 12.74 -6.91
C ILE A 195 -10.03 12.12 -7.52
N GLY A 196 -11.19 12.36 -6.95
CA GLY A 196 -12.50 11.96 -7.51
C GLY A 196 -12.76 10.46 -7.50
N ASP A 197 -12.07 9.69 -6.65
CA ASP A 197 -12.19 8.24 -6.58
C ASP A 197 -13.14 7.72 -5.48
N MET A 198 -13.99 8.59 -4.94
CA MET A 198 -15.04 8.20 -4.03
C MET A 198 -16.03 7.27 -4.75
N PRO A 199 -16.30 6.06 -4.24
CA PRO A 199 -17.15 5.07 -4.89
C PRO A 199 -18.64 5.36 -4.64
N ILE A 200 -19.14 6.51 -5.10
CA ILE A 200 -20.51 6.97 -4.86
C ILE A 200 -21.53 5.96 -5.40
N GLY A 201 -21.28 5.38 -6.57
CA GLY A 201 -22.14 4.36 -7.14
C GLY A 201 -22.27 3.12 -6.25
N MET A 202 -21.18 2.67 -5.64
CA MET A 202 -21.21 1.58 -4.68
C MET A 202 -21.98 1.95 -3.41
N ILE A 203 -21.79 3.16 -2.90
CA ILE A 203 -22.51 3.64 -1.72
C ILE A 203 -24.01 3.68 -1.99
N GLN A 204 -24.43 4.16 -3.15
CA GLN A 204 -25.82 4.21 -3.56
C GLN A 204 -26.43 2.80 -3.77
N THR A 205 -25.65 1.87 -4.30
CA THR A 205 -26.13 0.51 -4.61
C THR A 205 -26.14 -0.39 -3.38
N TYR A 206 -25.09 -0.35 -2.56
CA TYR A 206 -24.88 -1.29 -1.46
C TYR A 206 -25.04 -0.67 -0.08
N GLY A 207 -25.17 0.65 0.02
CA GLY A 207 -25.26 1.37 1.28
C GLY A 207 -23.96 1.41 2.09
N MET A 208 -22.83 1.01 1.49
CA MET A 208 -21.54 0.96 2.16
C MET A 208 -20.42 1.49 1.26
N PHE A 209 -19.38 2.02 1.91
CA PHE A 209 -18.25 2.65 1.22
C PHE A 209 -17.43 1.65 0.39
N MET A 210 -17.22 0.45 0.90
CA MET A 210 -16.49 -0.61 0.25
C MET A 210 -17.24 -1.93 0.37
N ASN A 211 -17.29 -2.66 -0.71
CA ASN A 211 -17.82 -4.01 -0.77
C ASN A 211 -16.77 -4.90 -1.43
N ASP A 212 -15.62 -5.00 -0.77
CA ASP A 212 -14.46 -5.71 -1.29
C ASP A 212 -14.43 -7.15 -0.80
N GLY A 213 -14.05 -8.06 -1.71
CA GLY A 213 -13.58 -9.39 -1.37
C GLY A 213 -12.11 -9.36 -0.90
N THR A 214 -11.63 -10.48 -0.42
CA THR A 214 -10.20 -10.66 -0.12
C THR A 214 -9.42 -10.96 -1.40
N ALA A 215 -8.12 -10.64 -1.43
CA ALA A 215 -7.29 -10.80 -2.63
C ALA A 215 -7.15 -12.26 -3.11
N ASP A 216 -7.32 -13.22 -2.22
CA ASP A 216 -7.33 -14.65 -2.54
C ASP A 216 -8.54 -15.05 -3.40
N ASP A 217 -9.65 -14.29 -3.39
CA ASP A 217 -10.79 -14.53 -4.27
C ASP A 217 -10.45 -14.34 -5.75
N PHE A 218 -9.45 -13.53 -6.08
CA PHE A 218 -8.98 -13.41 -7.45
C PHE A 218 -8.52 -14.75 -8.02
N PHE A 219 -7.94 -15.61 -7.18
CA PHE A 219 -7.49 -16.92 -7.58
C PHE A 219 -8.63 -17.85 -8.02
N ASN A 220 -9.84 -17.63 -7.51
CA ASN A 220 -11.02 -18.39 -7.84
C ASN A 220 -11.83 -17.81 -9.02
N SER A 221 -11.33 -16.74 -9.62
CA SER A 221 -12.02 -16.06 -10.72
C SER A 221 -11.55 -16.57 -12.08
N ASP A 222 -12.48 -16.85 -12.97
CA ASP A 222 -12.18 -17.24 -14.37
C ASP A 222 -11.98 -16.02 -15.28
N TYR A 223 -12.52 -14.85 -14.89
CA TYR A 223 -12.44 -13.62 -15.65
C TYR A 223 -12.27 -12.42 -14.73
N ILE A 224 -11.17 -11.71 -14.91
CA ILE A 224 -10.78 -10.60 -14.06
C ILE A 224 -10.66 -9.32 -14.88
N VAL A 225 -11.39 -8.28 -14.50
CA VAL A 225 -11.29 -6.97 -15.12
C VAL A 225 -10.66 -6.00 -14.13
N LEU A 226 -9.50 -5.47 -14.48
CA LEU A 226 -8.84 -4.40 -13.74
C LEU A 226 -9.18 -3.08 -14.42
N TRP A 227 -10.02 -2.29 -13.77
CA TRP A 227 -10.49 -1.02 -14.32
C TRP A 227 -9.79 0.13 -13.65
N SER A 228 -8.99 0.87 -14.43
CA SER A 228 -8.15 2.00 -13.96
C SER A 228 -7.25 1.64 -12.77
N ALA A 229 -6.92 0.37 -12.61
CA ALA A 229 -6.10 -0.13 -11.51
C ALA A 229 -4.74 -0.64 -12.01
N ASN A 230 -3.70 -0.39 -11.21
CA ASN A 230 -2.33 -0.83 -11.52
C ASN A 230 -1.71 -1.57 -10.32
N PRO A 231 -2.20 -2.78 -9.99
CA PRO A 231 -1.74 -3.52 -8.83
C PRO A 231 -0.23 -3.86 -8.85
N VAL A 232 0.40 -3.95 -10.01
CA VAL A 232 1.87 -4.12 -10.11
C VAL A 232 2.63 -3.03 -9.37
N TYR A 233 2.10 -1.82 -9.28
CA TYR A 233 2.72 -0.71 -8.53
C TYR A 233 2.06 -0.41 -7.20
N THR A 234 0.75 -0.58 -7.10
CA THR A 234 -0.03 -0.09 -5.97
C THR A 234 -0.45 -1.18 -4.98
N ARG A 235 -0.47 -2.44 -5.43
CA ARG A 235 -0.77 -3.62 -4.61
C ARG A 235 0.13 -4.78 -5.00
N ILE A 236 1.43 -4.58 -4.93
CA ILE A 236 2.44 -5.52 -5.46
C ILE A 236 2.23 -6.96 -4.97
N PRO A 237 1.98 -7.22 -3.68
CA PRO A 237 1.74 -8.58 -3.20
C PRO A 237 0.49 -9.23 -3.80
N ASP A 238 -0.53 -8.46 -4.15
CA ASP A 238 -1.78 -9.00 -4.68
C ASP A 238 -1.64 -9.50 -6.12
N MET A 239 -0.62 -9.03 -6.85
CA MET A 239 -0.31 -9.53 -8.20
C MET A 239 -0.01 -11.02 -8.24
N HIS A 240 0.44 -11.59 -7.13
CA HIS A 240 0.63 -13.02 -7.00
C HIS A 240 -0.66 -13.80 -7.31
N PHE A 241 -1.78 -13.41 -6.70
CA PHE A 241 -3.07 -14.08 -6.92
C PHE A 241 -3.57 -13.93 -8.37
N LEU A 242 -3.41 -12.75 -8.95
CA LEU A 242 -3.77 -12.48 -10.34
C LEU A 242 -2.92 -13.32 -11.31
N THR A 243 -1.63 -13.45 -11.02
CA THR A 243 -0.71 -14.25 -11.85
C THR A 243 -1.02 -15.73 -11.76
N GLU A 244 -1.25 -16.25 -10.57
CA GLU A 244 -1.61 -17.66 -10.36
C GLU A 244 -2.98 -18.00 -10.96
N ALA A 245 -3.96 -17.10 -10.85
CA ALA A 245 -5.24 -17.26 -11.51
C ALA A 245 -5.08 -17.41 -13.04
N ARG A 246 -4.21 -16.59 -13.65
CA ARG A 246 -3.90 -16.70 -15.09
C ARG A 246 -3.23 -18.03 -15.44
N TYR A 247 -2.33 -18.53 -14.62
CA TYR A 247 -1.71 -19.86 -14.84
C TYR A 247 -2.73 -21.00 -14.77
N ARG A 248 -3.82 -20.80 -14.06
CA ARG A 248 -4.97 -21.72 -14.05
C ARG A 248 -5.98 -21.51 -15.19
N GLY A 249 -5.74 -20.53 -16.05
CA GLY A 249 -6.58 -20.25 -17.21
C GLY A 249 -7.51 -19.05 -17.08
N ALA A 250 -7.45 -18.30 -15.98
CA ALA A 250 -8.22 -17.08 -15.84
C ALA A 250 -7.81 -16.04 -16.88
N ARG A 251 -8.79 -15.33 -17.43
CA ARG A 251 -8.58 -14.25 -18.38
C ARG A 251 -8.47 -12.92 -17.65
N LEU A 252 -7.39 -12.19 -17.89
CA LEU A 252 -7.14 -10.86 -17.32
C LEU A 252 -7.33 -9.79 -18.40
N VAL A 253 -8.23 -8.86 -18.15
CA VAL A 253 -8.46 -7.68 -19.00
C VAL A 253 -8.14 -6.42 -18.19
N VAL A 254 -7.42 -5.51 -18.81
CA VAL A 254 -7.14 -4.20 -18.22
C VAL A 254 -7.84 -3.11 -19.02
N VAL A 255 -8.59 -2.27 -18.33
CA VAL A 255 -9.26 -1.10 -18.88
C VAL A 255 -8.59 0.13 -18.31
N GLY A 256 -8.02 0.98 -19.15
CA GLY A 256 -7.34 2.19 -18.72
C GLY A 256 -6.70 2.96 -19.86
N PRO A 257 -6.47 4.26 -19.69
CA PRO A 257 -5.97 5.14 -20.75
C PRO A 257 -4.50 4.91 -21.09
N ASP A 258 -3.73 4.28 -20.21
CA ASP A 258 -2.31 4.02 -20.38
C ASP A 258 -1.99 2.52 -20.40
N TYR A 259 -1.00 2.15 -21.20
CA TYR A 259 -0.45 0.80 -21.23
C TYR A 259 0.58 0.66 -20.11
N ASN A 260 0.09 0.44 -18.90
CA ASN A 260 0.92 0.38 -17.69
C ASN A 260 1.50 -1.02 -17.44
N ALA A 261 2.30 -1.17 -16.38
CA ALA A 261 2.94 -2.44 -16.05
C ALA A 261 1.96 -3.59 -15.79
N THR A 262 0.74 -3.32 -15.34
CA THR A 262 -0.30 -4.34 -15.17
C THR A 262 -0.86 -4.79 -16.51
N ALA A 263 -0.99 -3.87 -17.47
CA ALA A 263 -1.48 -4.18 -18.81
C ALA A 263 -0.58 -5.17 -19.56
N VAL A 264 0.74 -5.18 -19.28
CA VAL A 264 1.69 -6.16 -19.83
C VAL A 264 1.27 -7.60 -19.51
N HIS A 265 0.61 -7.81 -18.39
CA HIS A 265 0.15 -9.13 -17.94
C HIS A 265 -1.25 -9.48 -18.44
N ALA A 266 -1.96 -8.55 -19.07
CA ALA A 266 -3.32 -8.76 -19.53
C ALA A 266 -3.36 -9.50 -20.87
N GLU A 267 -4.40 -10.33 -21.07
CA GLU A 267 -4.73 -10.88 -22.38
C GLU A 267 -5.23 -9.78 -23.34
N ARG A 268 -5.93 -8.81 -22.77
CA ARG A 268 -6.47 -7.67 -23.51
C ARG A 268 -6.37 -6.39 -22.71
N TRP A 269 -5.89 -5.35 -23.36
CA TRP A 269 -5.93 -3.98 -22.87
C TRP A 269 -6.97 -3.20 -23.68
N LEU A 270 -7.89 -2.55 -22.99
CA LEU A 270 -8.89 -1.66 -23.56
C LEU A 270 -8.51 -0.23 -23.19
N ASN A 271 -8.34 0.61 -24.19
CA ASN A 271 -8.00 2.03 -24.03
C ASN A 271 -9.23 2.90 -24.33
N PRO A 272 -10.11 3.13 -23.35
CA PRO A 272 -11.24 4.02 -23.55
C PRO A 272 -10.77 5.46 -23.63
N THR A 273 -11.50 6.29 -24.37
CA THR A 273 -11.33 7.73 -24.29
C THR A 273 -11.60 8.18 -22.84
N ILE A 274 -10.78 9.07 -22.32
CA ILE A 274 -10.97 9.61 -20.97
C ILE A 274 -12.42 10.11 -20.81
N GLN A 275 -13.07 9.78 -19.70
CA GLN A 275 -14.48 10.05 -19.38
C GLN A 275 -15.51 9.16 -20.14
N SER A 276 -15.09 8.18 -20.90
CA SER A 276 -16.03 7.23 -21.57
C SER A 276 -16.25 5.93 -20.81
N ASP A 277 -15.75 5.81 -19.58
CA ASP A 277 -15.86 4.59 -18.75
C ASP A 277 -17.31 4.17 -18.53
N ALA A 278 -18.18 5.13 -18.22
CA ALA A 278 -19.61 4.86 -18.04
C ALA A 278 -20.27 4.31 -19.31
N ALA A 279 -19.90 4.84 -20.48
CA ALA A 279 -20.42 4.35 -21.75
C ALA A 279 -19.97 2.90 -22.02
N LEU A 280 -18.71 2.57 -21.72
CA LEU A 280 -18.21 1.19 -21.83
C LEU A 280 -18.94 0.26 -20.86
N ALA A 281 -19.14 0.65 -19.61
CA ALA A 281 -19.85 -0.15 -18.62
C ALA A 281 -21.32 -0.39 -19.03
N LEU A 282 -22.00 0.65 -19.50
CA LEU A 282 -23.38 0.55 -19.99
C LEU A 282 -23.49 -0.34 -21.23
N ALA A 283 -22.52 -0.27 -22.15
CA ALA A 283 -22.48 -1.16 -23.31
C ALA A 283 -22.30 -2.63 -22.89
N MET A 284 -21.47 -2.91 -21.91
CA MET A 284 -21.34 -4.26 -21.34
C MET A 284 -22.66 -4.73 -20.71
N ALA A 285 -23.30 -3.90 -19.92
CA ALA A 285 -24.60 -4.18 -19.29
C ALA A 285 -25.69 -4.45 -20.36
N GLN A 286 -25.72 -3.62 -21.40
CA GLN A 286 -26.68 -3.79 -22.51
C GLN A 286 -26.54 -5.15 -23.19
N VAL A 287 -25.32 -5.58 -23.47
CA VAL A 287 -25.08 -6.91 -24.07
C VAL A 287 -25.54 -8.03 -23.12
N MET A 288 -25.23 -7.92 -21.83
CA MET A 288 -25.64 -8.91 -20.82
C MET A 288 -27.17 -9.04 -20.75
N ILE A 289 -27.89 -7.93 -20.81
CA ILE A 289 -29.35 -7.89 -20.76
C ILE A 289 -29.93 -8.45 -22.08
N ALA A 290 -29.43 -7.98 -23.21
CA ALA A 290 -29.93 -8.40 -24.53
C ALA A 290 -29.75 -9.92 -24.77
N GLU A 291 -28.63 -10.48 -24.32
CA GLU A 291 -28.29 -11.88 -24.42
C GLU A 291 -28.78 -12.72 -23.23
N ARG A 292 -29.50 -12.13 -22.28
CA ARG A 292 -30.03 -12.79 -21.07
C ARG A 292 -28.96 -13.55 -20.28
N ARG A 293 -27.77 -12.96 -20.14
CA ARG A 293 -26.63 -13.58 -19.46
C ARG A 293 -26.62 -13.34 -17.94
N GLY A 294 -27.62 -12.70 -17.39
CA GLY A 294 -27.76 -12.50 -15.96
C GLY A 294 -28.12 -13.78 -15.21
N LYS A 295 -27.63 -13.96 -13.99
CA LYS A 295 -28.10 -15.01 -13.07
C LYS A 295 -29.43 -14.59 -12.47
N GLU A 296 -30.54 -15.08 -13.03
CA GLU A 296 -31.90 -14.67 -12.65
C GLU A 296 -32.18 -14.84 -11.14
N ALA A 297 -31.73 -15.93 -10.54
CA ALA A 297 -31.91 -16.17 -9.10
C ALA A 297 -31.19 -15.08 -8.26
N TYR A 298 -29.96 -14.72 -8.60
CA TYR A 298 -29.24 -13.66 -7.93
C TYR A 298 -29.91 -12.30 -8.10
N ILE A 299 -30.33 -11.98 -9.32
CA ILE A 299 -31.02 -10.72 -9.63
C ILE A 299 -32.29 -10.57 -8.80
N LYS A 300 -33.08 -11.64 -8.68
CA LYS A 300 -34.33 -11.61 -7.91
C LYS A 300 -34.13 -11.50 -6.42
N GLU A 301 -33.07 -12.10 -5.90
CA GLU A 301 -32.84 -12.19 -4.48
C GLU A 301 -32.00 -11.02 -3.91
N GLN A 302 -30.99 -10.58 -4.69
CA GLN A 302 -29.93 -9.70 -4.19
C GLN A 302 -29.95 -8.30 -4.80
N THR A 303 -30.89 -8.00 -5.71
CA THR A 303 -30.96 -6.67 -6.36
C THR A 303 -32.38 -6.12 -6.38
N ASP A 304 -32.49 -4.82 -6.60
CA ASP A 304 -33.77 -4.12 -6.78
C ASP A 304 -34.29 -4.16 -8.24
N LEU A 305 -33.54 -4.73 -9.16
CA LEU A 305 -33.91 -4.80 -10.58
C LEU A 305 -35.30 -5.41 -10.84
N PRO A 306 -35.80 -6.41 -10.08
CA PRO A 306 -37.13 -6.95 -10.27
C PRO A 306 -38.28 -6.06 -9.81
N PHE A 307 -37.99 -4.98 -9.05
CA PHE A 307 -39.05 -4.11 -8.54
C PHE A 307 -39.64 -3.21 -9.61
N LEU A 308 -40.92 -3.03 -9.56
CA LEU A 308 -41.64 -2.09 -10.44
C LEU A 308 -41.42 -0.67 -9.93
N VAL A 309 -41.05 0.22 -10.83
CA VAL A 309 -40.91 1.65 -10.54
C VAL A 309 -42.20 2.36 -10.97
N ARG A 310 -42.75 3.16 -10.04
CA ARG A 310 -43.85 4.05 -10.38
C ARG A 310 -43.32 5.21 -11.23
N THR A 311 -43.87 5.40 -12.39
CA THR A 311 -43.42 6.45 -13.33
C THR A 311 -44.04 7.82 -13.04
N ASP A 312 -45.04 7.86 -12.17
CA ASP A 312 -45.76 9.09 -11.78
C ASP A 312 -45.16 9.79 -10.52
N THR A 313 -44.35 9.06 -9.73
CA THR A 313 -43.76 9.62 -8.51
C THR A 313 -42.25 9.51 -8.45
N GLY A 314 -41.61 8.82 -9.37
CA GLY A 314 -40.17 8.57 -9.41
C GLY A 314 -39.77 7.34 -8.65
#